data_242b9791377813eccd8f39bd40c82b54
#
_entry.id   242b9791377813eccd8f39bd40c82b54
#
_cell.length_a   1.000
_cell.length_b   1.000
_cell.length_c   1.000
_cell.angle_alpha   90.00
_cell.angle_beta   90.00
_cell.angle_gamma   90.00
#
_symmetry.space_group_name_H-M   'P 1'
#
loop_
_entity.id
_entity.type
_entity.pdbx_description
1 polymer ?
#
loop_
_entity_poly.entity_id
_entity_poly.type
_entity_poly.pdbx_seq_one_letter_code
_entity_poly.pdbx_strand_id
1 'polypeptide(L)'
;MRQFITIAVNAFMELVRQPIFLLLLTSSALFEIFLATPYYFAFGDEPKLVKNSTLAVMLLTGLFGAVLSASASLAREIRSGTALAVLSKPVGRAQFLLAKFAGLVGALTLLTYVNLIAALLASRMAFDAYGSTDLFALGVFSGAFLLAYLMGGFSNFFLRRPFVSDAFFCVILTTTVAFVVISFFNKEGHPQTFATGVDWRMIPAALLILFALWVLAALALACSTRLDMIPTLAVCTAFFLLGLVSDYIYFKLGGRLDSGPWWASTLYTALPNWQLFWLADVLETGKNVFYWGYVGKALVYASGYAGAALAVAVMMFEERELS
;
A
#
# COMPACT_ATOMS: atom_id res chain seq x y z
N MET A 1 -13.55 19.79 13.91
CA MET A 1 -13.22 18.36 14.02
C MET A 1 -14.30 17.41 13.48
N ARG A 2 -15.57 17.50 13.87
CA ARG A 2 -16.64 16.60 13.37
C ARG A 2 -16.71 16.52 11.83
N GLN A 3 -16.67 17.65 11.13
CA GLN A 3 -16.74 17.70 9.67
C GLN A 3 -15.57 16.97 9.01
N PHE A 4 -14.33 17.16 9.50
CA PHE A 4 -13.13 16.49 9.00
C PHE A 4 -13.27 14.97 9.09
N ILE A 5 -13.66 14.45 10.27
CA ILE A 5 -13.83 13.01 10.49
C ILE A 5 -14.93 12.45 9.58
N THR A 6 -16.05 13.15 9.45
CA THR A 6 -17.15 12.71 8.57
C THR A 6 -16.70 12.61 7.11
N ILE A 7 -15.95 13.60 6.59
CA ILE A 7 -15.43 13.58 5.21
C ILE A 7 -14.39 12.47 5.05
N ALA A 8 -13.49 12.29 6.02
CA ALA A 8 -12.47 11.25 5.98
C ALA A 8 -13.09 9.84 5.98
N VAL A 9 -14.07 9.59 6.85
CA VAL A 9 -14.80 8.30 6.89
C VAL A 9 -15.58 8.07 5.61
N ASN A 10 -16.23 9.09 5.06
CA ASN A 10 -16.93 8.97 3.79
C ASN A 10 -15.98 8.65 2.64
N ALA A 11 -14.82 9.33 2.58
CA ALA A 11 -13.79 9.06 1.58
C ALA A 11 -13.24 7.63 1.71
N PHE A 12 -12.96 7.17 2.92
CA PHE A 12 -12.56 5.80 3.21
C PHE A 12 -13.63 4.79 2.74
N MET A 13 -14.90 4.99 3.13
CA MET A 13 -15.99 4.08 2.76
C MET A 13 -16.28 4.09 1.25
N GLU A 14 -16.07 5.23 0.57
CA GLU A 14 -16.15 5.31 -0.88
C GLU A 14 -15.16 4.37 -1.55
N LEU A 15 -13.91 4.33 -1.06
CA LEU A 15 -12.85 3.46 -1.60
C LEU A 15 -13.11 1.98 -1.30
N VAL A 16 -13.47 1.66 -0.07
CA VAL A 16 -13.78 0.28 0.36
C VAL A 16 -14.98 -0.31 -0.40
N ARG A 17 -15.88 0.53 -0.90
CA ARG A 17 -17.02 0.10 -1.74
C ARG A 17 -16.68 -0.05 -3.22
N GLN A 18 -15.48 0.32 -3.66
CA GLN A 18 -15.07 0.16 -5.06
C GLN A 18 -14.66 -1.29 -5.34
N PRO A 19 -15.25 -1.96 -6.34
CA PRO A 19 -14.89 -3.35 -6.68
C PRO A 19 -13.42 -3.51 -7.04
N ILE A 20 -12.83 -2.50 -7.69
CA ILE A 20 -11.41 -2.52 -8.07
C ILE A 20 -10.49 -2.57 -6.85
N PHE A 21 -10.87 -1.93 -5.75
CA PHE A 21 -10.08 -1.93 -4.53
C PHE A 21 -10.12 -3.29 -3.82
N LEU A 22 -11.30 -3.94 -3.77
CA LEU A 22 -11.44 -5.31 -3.29
C LEU A 22 -10.66 -6.30 -4.17
N LEU A 23 -10.69 -6.11 -5.50
CA LEU A 23 -9.96 -6.94 -6.44
C LEU A 23 -8.44 -6.80 -6.25
N LEU A 24 -7.93 -5.57 -6.10
CA LEU A 24 -6.51 -5.34 -5.79
C LEU A 24 -6.10 -6.02 -4.49
N LEU A 25 -6.90 -5.89 -3.42
CA LEU A 25 -6.64 -6.51 -2.13
C LEU A 25 -6.55 -8.03 -2.22
N THR A 26 -7.51 -8.66 -2.89
CA THR A 26 -7.59 -10.13 -2.97
C THR A 26 -6.56 -10.71 -3.91
N SER A 27 -6.39 -10.09 -5.10
CA SER A 27 -5.45 -10.60 -6.10
C SER A 27 -4.00 -10.46 -5.62
N SER A 28 -3.63 -9.35 -4.97
CA SER A 28 -2.26 -9.18 -4.46
C SER A 28 -1.94 -10.19 -3.36
N ALA A 29 -2.81 -10.32 -2.36
CA ALA A 29 -2.55 -11.23 -1.24
C ALA A 29 -2.53 -12.70 -1.67
N LEU A 30 -3.40 -13.12 -2.59
CA LEU A 30 -3.35 -14.46 -3.17
C LEU A 30 -2.10 -14.66 -4.03
N PHE A 31 -1.69 -13.64 -4.77
CA PHE A 31 -0.48 -13.72 -5.59
C PHE A 31 0.79 -13.79 -4.72
N GLU A 32 0.85 -13.07 -3.61
CA GLU A 32 1.97 -13.16 -2.65
C GLU A 32 2.12 -14.57 -2.07
N ILE A 33 1.02 -15.23 -1.69
CA ILE A 33 1.04 -16.61 -1.23
C ILE A 33 1.41 -17.57 -2.37
N PHE A 34 0.87 -17.34 -3.57
CA PHE A 34 1.22 -18.14 -4.75
C PHE A 34 2.73 -18.07 -5.05
N LEU A 35 3.38 -16.93 -4.90
CA LEU A 35 4.83 -16.78 -5.09
C LEU A 35 5.67 -17.68 -4.15
N ALA A 36 5.12 -18.10 -3.02
CA ALA A 36 5.80 -19.02 -2.10
C ALA A 36 5.57 -20.51 -2.42
N THR A 37 4.79 -20.83 -3.46
CA THR A 37 4.45 -22.23 -3.80
C THR A 37 5.33 -22.87 -4.86
N PRO A 38 5.78 -22.16 -5.93
CA PRO A 38 6.64 -22.76 -6.96
C PRO A 38 8.04 -23.07 -6.43
N TYR A 39 8.64 -24.11 -6.98
CA TYR A 39 10.05 -24.39 -6.76
C TYR A 39 10.89 -23.46 -7.64
N TYR A 40 11.61 -22.55 -7.01
CA TYR A 40 12.56 -21.68 -7.70
C TYR A 40 13.94 -22.34 -7.72
N PHE A 41 14.67 -22.15 -8.80
CA PHE A 41 16.07 -22.54 -8.87
C PHE A 41 16.95 -21.33 -8.55
N ALA A 42 17.18 -21.07 -7.27
CA ALA A 42 17.90 -19.90 -6.79
C ALA A 42 19.10 -20.23 -5.89
N PHE A 43 19.63 -21.45 -6.01
CA PHE A 43 20.85 -21.91 -5.31
C PHE A 43 20.83 -21.74 -3.78
N GLY A 44 19.67 -21.84 -3.16
CA GLY A 44 19.48 -21.65 -1.72
C GLY A 44 18.99 -20.25 -1.32
N ASP A 45 18.83 -19.33 -2.28
CA ASP A 45 18.34 -17.98 -2.05
C ASP A 45 16.80 -17.84 -2.28
N GLU A 46 16.08 -18.98 -2.41
CA GLU A 46 14.63 -19.01 -2.61
C GLU A 46 13.85 -18.21 -1.54
N PRO A 47 14.19 -18.30 -0.23
CA PRO A 47 13.50 -17.49 0.79
C PRO A 47 13.67 -15.98 0.60
N LYS A 48 14.84 -15.55 0.10
CA LYS A 48 15.09 -14.13 -0.19
C LYS A 48 14.28 -13.66 -1.40
N LEU A 49 14.27 -14.49 -2.47
CA LEU A 49 13.50 -14.19 -3.68
C LEU A 49 12.01 -14.00 -3.36
N VAL A 50 11.43 -14.89 -2.55
CA VAL A 50 10.01 -14.80 -2.16
C VAL A 50 9.75 -13.54 -1.35
N LYS A 51 10.58 -13.22 -0.35
CA LYS A 51 10.41 -12.00 0.45
C LYS A 51 10.50 -10.73 -0.40
N ASN A 52 11.49 -10.63 -1.27
CA ASN A 52 11.66 -9.49 -2.16
C ASN A 52 10.48 -9.35 -3.14
N SER A 53 10.02 -10.48 -3.69
CA SER A 53 8.87 -10.50 -4.61
C SER A 53 7.58 -10.10 -3.92
N THR A 54 7.31 -10.55 -2.70
CA THR A 54 6.11 -10.14 -1.95
C THR A 54 6.12 -8.64 -1.62
N LEU A 55 7.26 -8.09 -1.20
CA LEU A 55 7.41 -6.64 -0.98
C LEU A 55 7.19 -5.84 -2.27
N ALA A 56 7.69 -6.35 -3.41
CA ALA A 56 7.47 -5.72 -4.71
C ALA A 56 5.98 -5.73 -5.12
N VAL A 57 5.28 -6.85 -4.91
CA VAL A 57 3.84 -6.96 -5.15
C VAL A 57 3.07 -5.97 -4.28
N MET A 58 3.39 -5.91 -2.98
CA MET A 58 2.79 -4.95 -2.04
C MET A 58 2.97 -3.50 -2.52
N LEU A 59 4.19 -3.13 -2.94
CA LEU A 59 4.50 -1.77 -3.43
C LEU A 59 3.74 -1.46 -4.71
N LEU A 60 3.76 -2.35 -5.71
CA LEU A 60 3.08 -2.15 -6.99
C LEU A 60 1.56 -2.08 -6.82
N THR A 61 0.98 -3.01 -6.06
CA THR A 61 -0.46 -3.02 -5.78
C THR A 61 -0.88 -1.77 -5.02
N GLY A 62 -0.07 -1.36 -4.05
CA GLY A 62 -0.29 -0.13 -3.30
C GLY A 62 -0.19 1.11 -4.17
N LEU A 63 0.74 1.18 -5.13
CA LEU A 63 0.86 2.26 -6.11
C LEU A 63 -0.44 2.37 -6.94
N PHE A 64 -0.90 1.26 -7.53
CA PHE A 64 -2.17 1.26 -8.26
C PHE A 64 -3.34 1.64 -7.35
N GLY A 65 -3.39 1.08 -6.14
CA GLY A 65 -4.39 1.41 -5.13
C GLY A 65 -4.41 2.90 -4.79
N ALA A 66 -3.26 3.52 -4.55
CA ALA A 66 -3.13 4.94 -4.22
C ALA A 66 -3.58 5.83 -5.39
N VAL A 67 -3.04 5.58 -6.60
CA VAL A 67 -3.27 6.47 -7.75
C VAL A 67 -4.69 6.33 -8.29
N LEU A 68 -5.18 5.11 -8.48
CA LEU A 68 -6.54 4.88 -8.98
C LEU A 68 -7.59 5.39 -8.00
N SER A 69 -7.37 5.17 -6.70
CA SER A 69 -8.31 5.62 -5.67
C SER A 69 -8.33 7.14 -5.52
N ALA A 70 -7.16 7.80 -5.50
CA ALA A 70 -7.09 9.26 -5.42
C ALA A 70 -7.80 9.92 -6.62
N SER A 71 -7.50 9.42 -7.83
CA SER A 71 -8.10 9.94 -9.06
C SER A 71 -9.60 9.66 -9.15
N ALA A 72 -10.02 8.42 -8.83
CA ALA A 72 -11.42 8.06 -8.90
C ALA A 72 -12.29 8.82 -7.90
N SER A 73 -11.77 9.12 -6.70
CA SER A 73 -12.49 9.87 -5.69
C SER A 73 -12.57 11.37 -6.04
N LEU A 74 -11.42 12.05 -6.14
CA LEU A 74 -11.39 13.51 -6.29
C LEU A 74 -11.84 13.98 -7.67
N ALA A 75 -11.29 13.40 -8.77
CA ALA A 75 -11.64 13.83 -10.12
C ALA A 75 -13.11 13.57 -10.48
N ARG A 76 -13.69 12.50 -9.92
CA ARG A 76 -15.13 12.22 -10.09
C ARG A 76 -15.99 13.23 -9.37
N GLU A 77 -15.68 13.58 -8.11
CA GLU A 77 -16.45 14.56 -7.34
C GLU A 77 -16.39 15.96 -7.95
N ILE A 78 -15.25 16.34 -8.49
CA ILE A 78 -15.10 17.62 -9.20
C ILE A 78 -15.98 17.63 -10.46
N ARG A 79 -15.94 16.57 -11.27
CA ARG A 79 -16.71 16.47 -12.52
C ARG A 79 -18.23 16.37 -12.29
N SER A 80 -18.65 15.66 -11.26
CA SER A 80 -20.07 15.49 -10.94
C SER A 80 -20.68 16.71 -10.20
N GLY A 81 -19.88 17.73 -9.87
CA GLY A 81 -20.32 18.88 -9.09
C GLY A 81 -20.60 18.56 -7.61
N THR A 82 -20.39 17.31 -7.16
CA THR A 82 -20.62 16.93 -5.75
C THR A 82 -19.63 17.61 -4.81
N ALA A 83 -18.44 17.95 -5.27
CA ALA A 83 -17.49 18.77 -4.51
C ALA A 83 -18.08 20.14 -4.16
N LEU A 84 -18.82 20.78 -5.08
CA LEU A 84 -19.54 22.03 -4.84
C LEU A 84 -20.60 21.90 -3.75
N ALA A 85 -21.35 20.79 -3.75
CA ALA A 85 -22.39 20.55 -2.74
C ALA A 85 -21.80 20.40 -1.32
N VAL A 86 -20.58 19.88 -1.20
CA VAL A 86 -19.86 19.80 0.09
C VAL A 86 -19.28 21.17 0.47
N LEU A 87 -18.71 21.89 -0.49
CA LEU A 87 -18.09 23.20 -0.28
C LEU A 87 -19.10 24.35 -0.14
N SER A 88 -20.39 24.14 -0.46
CA SER A 88 -21.47 25.08 -0.13
C SER A 88 -21.76 25.16 1.39
N LYS A 89 -21.27 24.17 2.15
CA LYS A 89 -21.25 24.19 3.62
C LYS A 89 -19.99 24.91 4.11
N PRO A 90 -19.91 25.37 5.38
CA PRO A 90 -18.72 26.05 5.90
C PRO A 90 -17.54 25.08 6.12
N VAL A 91 -17.06 24.47 5.03
CA VAL A 91 -15.91 23.58 4.99
C VAL A 91 -14.85 24.22 4.11
N GLY A 92 -13.66 24.47 4.67
CA GLY A 92 -12.53 25.00 3.88
C GLY A 92 -12.03 23.97 2.85
N ARG A 93 -11.59 24.46 1.68
CA ARG A 93 -11.03 23.60 0.60
C ARG A 93 -9.86 22.75 1.09
N ALA A 94 -8.96 23.32 1.89
CA ALA A 94 -7.85 22.59 2.53
C ALA A 94 -8.35 21.47 3.44
N GLN A 95 -9.35 21.76 4.30
CA GLN A 95 -9.92 20.75 5.19
C GLN A 95 -10.56 19.59 4.43
N PHE A 96 -11.24 19.87 3.32
CA PHE A 96 -11.82 18.86 2.45
C PHE A 96 -10.75 17.93 1.87
N LEU A 97 -9.70 18.50 1.29
CA LEU A 97 -8.61 17.76 0.65
C LEU A 97 -7.81 16.91 1.64
N LEU A 98 -7.48 17.48 2.82
CA LEU A 98 -6.79 16.77 3.88
C LEU A 98 -7.65 15.61 4.45
N ALA A 99 -8.95 15.79 4.57
CA ALA A 99 -9.86 14.72 5.00
C ALA A 99 -9.95 13.60 3.94
N LYS A 100 -9.96 13.94 2.65
CA LYS A 100 -9.87 12.94 1.56
C LYS A 100 -8.56 12.15 1.63
N PHE A 101 -7.43 12.84 1.84
CA PHE A 101 -6.15 12.18 2.05
C PHE A 101 -6.16 11.23 3.23
N ALA A 102 -6.72 11.64 4.38
CA ALA A 102 -6.81 10.79 5.57
C ALA A 102 -7.66 9.53 5.31
N GLY A 103 -8.76 9.64 4.58
CA GLY A 103 -9.57 8.49 4.16
C GLY A 103 -8.81 7.53 3.25
N LEU A 104 -8.05 8.06 2.29
CA LEU A 104 -7.21 7.29 1.37
C LEU A 104 -6.08 6.56 2.12
N VAL A 105 -5.39 7.24 3.03
CA VAL A 105 -4.37 6.66 3.92
C VAL A 105 -4.95 5.49 4.72
N GLY A 106 -6.15 5.66 5.29
CA GLY A 106 -6.82 4.58 6.01
C GLY A 106 -7.08 3.35 5.14
N ALA A 107 -7.55 3.52 3.90
CA ALA A 107 -7.80 2.43 2.97
C ALA A 107 -6.48 1.72 2.56
N LEU A 108 -5.43 2.50 2.25
CA LEU A 108 -4.11 1.96 1.92
C LEU A 108 -3.48 1.21 3.10
N THR A 109 -3.71 1.65 4.33
CA THR A 109 -3.24 0.95 5.53
C THR A 109 -3.86 -0.44 5.64
N LEU A 110 -5.16 -0.58 5.35
CA LEU A 110 -5.82 -1.89 5.37
C LEU A 110 -5.37 -2.79 4.20
N LEU A 111 -5.14 -2.20 3.02
CA LEU A 111 -4.56 -2.91 1.88
C LEU A 111 -3.18 -3.47 2.23
N THR A 112 -2.30 -2.62 2.77
CA THR A 112 -0.94 -3.00 3.21
C THR A 112 -0.99 -4.02 4.34
N TYR A 113 -1.95 -3.93 5.26
CA TYR A 113 -2.13 -4.88 6.35
C TYR A 113 -2.41 -6.30 5.84
N VAL A 114 -3.35 -6.47 4.90
CA VAL A 114 -3.66 -7.79 4.34
C VAL A 114 -2.48 -8.35 3.54
N ASN A 115 -1.81 -7.51 2.75
CA ASN A 115 -0.59 -7.92 2.05
C ASN A 115 0.54 -8.26 3.04
N LEU A 116 0.71 -7.53 4.15
CA LEU A 116 1.67 -7.89 5.20
C LEU A 116 1.38 -9.28 5.79
N ILE A 117 0.12 -9.60 6.06
CA ILE A 117 -0.27 -10.94 6.52
C ILE A 117 0.11 -12.01 5.48
N ALA A 118 -0.18 -11.76 4.20
CA ALA A 118 0.20 -12.66 3.13
C ALA A 118 1.74 -12.80 3.01
N ALA A 119 2.47 -11.70 3.08
CA ALA A 119 3.94 -11.70 3.04
C ALA A 119 4.58 -12.43 4.23
N LEU A 120 4.03 -12.28 5.45
CA LEU A 120 4.46 -13.03 6.62
C LEU A 120 4.25 -14.54 6.43
N LEU A 121 3.09 -14.96 5.91
CA LEU A 121 2.82 -16.36 5.59
C LEU A 121 3.72 -16.86 4.45
N ALA A 122 3.91 -16.08 3.41
CA ALA A 122 4.82 -16.42 2.31
C ALA A 122 6.27 -16.60 2.81
N SER A 123 6.74 -15.77 3.74
CA SER A 123 8.06 -15.90 4.37
C SER A 123 8.21 -17.20 5.14
N ARG A 124 7.13 -17.66 5.81
CA ARG A 124 7.08 -18.95 6.49
C ARG A 124 7.05 -20.12 5.53
N MET A 125 6.22 -20.04 4.47
CA MET A 125 6.10 -21.11 3.48
C MET A 125 7.43 -21.39 2.76
N ALA A 126 8.18 -20.34 2.48
CA ALA A 126 9.49 -20.37 1.84
C ALA A 126 10.66 -20.30 2.84
N PHE A 127 10.45 -20.67 4.12
CA PHE A 127 11.49 -20.62 5.15
C PHE A 127 12.68 -21.53 4.83
N ASP A 128 12.38 -22.70 4.26
CA ASP A 128 13.39 -23.71 3.88
C ASP A 128 13.55 -23.74 2.36
N ALA A 129 14.75 -23.42 1.89
CA ALA A 129 15.09 -23.31 0.47
C ALA A 129 14.82 -24.62 -0.33
N TYR A 130 14.96 -25.77 0.31
CA TYR A 130 14.77 -27.08 -0.32
C TYR A 130 13.60 -27.87 0.29
N GLY A 131 12.76 -27.19 1.07
CA GLY A 131 11.63 -27.80 1.75
C GLY A 131 10.43 -28.08 0.83
N SER A 132 9.52 -28.94 1.29
CA SER A 132 8.25 -29.15 0.63
C SER A 132 7.34 -27.91 0.72
N THR A 133 6.51 -27.69 -0.29
CA THR A 133 5.49 -26.62 -0.29
C THR A 133 4.53 -26.80 0.88
N ASP A 134 4.22 -25.71 1.60
CA ASP A 134 3.26 -25.70 2.69
C ASP A 134 1.81 -25.65 2.13
N LEU A 135 1.30 -26.83 1.73
CA LEU A 135 -0.05 -26.95 1.19
C LEU A 135 -1.14 -26.69 2.24
N PHE A 136 -0.82 -26.91 3.52
CA PHE A 136 -1.74 -26.59 4.61
C PHE A 136 -1.98 -25.08 4.70
N ALA A 137 -0.92 -24.27 4.73
CA ALA A 137 -1.04 -22.84 4.76
C ALA A 137 -1.73 -22.29 3.50
N LEU A 138 -1.37 -22.80 2.30
CA LEU A 138 -2.02 -22.44 1.05
C LEU A 138 -3.53 -22.71 1.08
N GLY A 139 -3.92 -23.91 1.52
CA GLY A 139 -5.33 -24.33 1.57
C GLY A 139 -6.15 -23.51 2.57
N VAL A 140 -5.64 -23.30 3.79
CA VAL A 140 -6.33 -22.53 4.84
C VAL A 140 -6.44 -21.05 4.42
N PHE A 141 -5.38 -20.46 3.86
CA PHE A 141 -5.41 -19.05 3.45
C PHE A 141 -6.34 -18.83 2.26
N SER A 142 -6.27 -19.68 1.23
CA SER A 142 -7.20 -19.61 0.09
C SER A 142 -8.65 -19.87 0.52
N GLY A 143 -8.87 -20.81 1.45
CA GLY A 143 -10.16 -21.06 2.05
C GLY A 143 -10.70 -19.85 2.83
N ALA A 144 -9.83 -19.07 3.47
CA ALA A 144 -10.23 -17.84 4.15
C ALA A 144 -10.79 -16.79 3.18
N PHE A 145 -10.21 -16.65 1.99
CA PHE A 145 -10.77 -15.78 0.94
C PHE A 145 -12.13 -16.28 0.46
N LEU A 146 -12.24 -17.59 0.18
CA LEU A 146 -13.53 -18.19 -0.22
C LEU A 146 -14.60 -17.91 0.85
N LEU A 147 -14.26 -18.14 2.12
CA LEU A 147 -15.16 -17.89 3.25
C LEU A 147 -15.54 -16.40 3.33
N ALA A 148 -14.61 -15.48 3.15
CA ALA A 148 -14.87 -14.03 3.14
C ALA A 148 -15.90 -13.64 2.08
N TYR A 149 -15.74 -14.16 0.87
CA TYR A 149 -16.67 -13.89 -0.24
C TYR A 149 -18.04 -14.53 -0.01
N LEU A 150 -18.09 -15.73 0.56
CA LEU A 150 -19.35 -16.38 0.95
C LEU A 150 -20.06 -15.58 2.04
N MET A 151 -19.34 -15.08 3.06
CA MET A 151 -19.90 -14.21 4.10
C MET A 151 -20.41 -12.89 3.53
N GLY A 152 -19.64 -12.25 2.63
CA GLY A 152 -20.08 -11.06 1.90
C GLY A 152 -21.33 -11.31 1.06
N GLY A 153 -21.38 -12.44 0.35
CA GLY A 153 -22.55 -12.88 -0.42
C GLY A 153 -23.78 -13.13 0.45
N PHE A 154 -23.60 -13.80 1.58
CA PHE A 154 -24.64 -14.01 2.56
C PHE A 154 -25.20 -12.69 3.11
N SER A 155 -24.30 -11.76 3.49
CA SER A 155 -24.67 -10.42 3.96
C SER A 155 -25.46 -9.67 2.91
N ASN A 156 -25.03 -9.74 1.65
CA ASN A 156 -25.72 -9.08 0.54
C ASN A 156 -27.11 -9.65 0.30
N PHE A 157 -27.24 -10.99 0.25
CA PHE A 157 -28.50 -11.65 -0.06
C PHE A 157 -29.52 -11.54 1.08
N PHE A 158 -29.12 -11.88 2.32
CA PHE A 158 -30.04 -11.94 3.46
C PHE A 158 -30.20 -10.62 4.19
N LEU A 159 -29.11 -9.83 4.35
CA LEU A 159 -29.12 -8.58 5.10
C LEU A 159 -29.24 -7.34 4.21
N ARG A 160 -29.26 -7.51 2.88
CA ARG A 160 -29.36 -6.44 1.87
C ARG A 160 -28.28 -5.37 2.02
N ARG A 161 -27.07 -5.78 2.46
CA ARG A 161 -25.92 -4.89 2.61
C ARG A 161 -25.08 -4.85 1.32
N PRO A 162 -24.26 -3.80 1.10
CA PRO A 162 -23.36 -3.74 -0.06
C PRO A 162 -22.33 -4.86 -0.01
N PHE A 163 -22.31 -5.73 -1.03
CA PHE A 163 -21.41 -6.89 -1.10
C PHE A 163 -19.93 -6.50 -0.95
N VAL A 164 -19.47 -5.49 -1.71
CA VAL A 164 -18.05 -5.14 -1.81
C VAL A 164 -17.47 -4.72 -0.46
N SER A 165 -18.15 -3.84 0.28
CA SER A 165 -17.68 -3.41 1.60
C SER A 165 -17.69 -4.52 2.63
N ASP A 166 -18.73 -5.35 2.64
CA ASP A 166 -18.82 -6.44 3.60
C ASP A 166 -17.78 -7.52 3.29
N ALA A 167 -17.60 -7.89 2.01
CA ALA A 167 -16.54 -8.79 1.58
C ALA A 167 -15.14 -8.24 1.95
N PHE A 168 -14.90 -6.93 1.77
CA PHE A 168 -13.64 -6.30 2.14
C PHE A 168 -13.30 -6.48 3.63
N PHE A 169 -14.23 -6.19 4.52
CA PHE A 169 -14.01 -6.39 5.96
C PHE A 169 -13.95 -7.87 6.34
N CYS A 170 -14.73 -8.71 5.68
CA CYS A 170 -14.64 -10.17 5.87
C CYS A 170 -13.27 -10.69 5.47
N VAL A 171 -12.66 -10.23 4.36
CA VAL A 171 -11.30 -10.61 3.96
C VAL A 171 -10.30 -10.27 5.05
N ILE A 172 -10.34 -9.04 5.60
CA ILE A 172 -9.44 -8.64 6.69
C ILE A 172 -9.58 -9.58 7.90
N LEU A 173 -10.82 -9.86 8.31
CA LEU A 173 -11.10 -10.72 9.45
C LEU A 173 -10.63 -12.16 9.20
N THR A 174 -11.04 -12.75 8.08
CA THR A 174 -10.75 -14.18 7.81
C THR A 174 -9.27 -14.42 7.53
N THR A 175 -8.56 -13.50 6.84
CA THR A 175 -7.11 -13.63 6.63
C THR A 175 -6.33 -13.48 7.94
N THR A 176 -6.77 -12.59 8.83
CA THR A 176 -6.17 -12.45 10.17
C THR A 176 -6.35 -13.72 10.99
N VAL A 177 -7.58 -14.28 11.01
CA VAL A 177 -7.87 -15.56 11.69
C VAL A 177 -7.07 -16.70 11.05
N ALA A 178 -7.02 -16.76 9.73
CA ALA A 178 -6.23 -17.77 9.01
C ALA A 178 -4.74 -17.70 9.38
N PHE A 179 -4.15 -16.50 9.45
CA PHE A 179 -2.77 -16.31 9.90
C PHE A 179 -2.54 -16.88 11.31
N VAL A 180 -3.44 -16.58 12.24
CA VAL A 180 -3.35 -17.07 13.62
C VAL A 180 -3.46 -18.60 13.63
N VAL A 181 -4.43 -19.17 12.94
CA VAL A 181 -4.63 -20.65 12.86
C VAL A 181 -3.39 -21.30 12.24
N ILE A 182 -2.93 -20.83 11.07
CA ILE A 182 -1.78 -21.41 10.38
C ILE A 182 -0.53 -21.33 11.26
N SER A 183 -0.38 -20.28 12.06
CA SER A 183 0.80 -20.08 12.93
C SER A 183 0.94 -21.10 14.05
N PHE A 184 -0.14 -21.82 14.42
CA PHE A 184 -0.10 -22.89 15.42
C PHE A 184 0.15 -24.28 14.83
N PHE A 185 0.19 -24.45 13.51
CA PHE A 185 0.38 -25.74 12.86
C PHE A 185 1.61 -25.72 11.96
N ASN A 186 2.30 -26.86 11.82
CA ASN A 186 3.40 -27.03 10.87
C ASN A 186 2.88 -27.31 9.45
N LYS A 187 3.81 -27.53 8.48
CA LYS A 187 3.47 -27.85 7.08
C LYS A 187 2.65 -29.14 6.93
N GLU A 188 2.75 -30.06 7.89
CA GLU A 188 2.03 -31.36 7.93
C GLU A 188 0.72 -31.29 8.70
N GLY A 189 0.37 -30.14 9.26
CA GLY A 189 -0.85 -29.96 10.07
C GLY A 189 -0.72 -30.40 11.53
N HIS A 190 0.49 -30.68 12.01
CA HIS A 190 0.72 -30.95 13.43
C HIS A 190 0.90 -29.66 14.24
N PRO A 191 0.46 -29.64 15.53
CA PRO A 191 0.65 -28.47 16.37
C PRO A 191 2.12 -28.11 16.56
N GLN A 192 2.42 -26.80 16.51
CA GLN A 192 3.77 -26.25 16.74
C GLN A 192 3.70 -24.99 17.63
N THR A 193 4.88 -24.50 18.03
CA THR A 193 4.99 -23.20 18.69
C THR A 193 4.55 -22.09 17.74
N PHE A 194 3.87 -21.08 18.29
CA PHE A 194 3.29 -19.98 17.50
C PHE A 194 4.30 -19.32 16.57
N ALA A 195 3.95 -19.17 15.31
CA ALA A 195 4.68 -18.44 14.30
C ALA A 195 6.13 -18.91 14.01
N THR A 196 6.42 -20.20 14.22
CA THR A 196 7.70 -20.81 13.84
C THR A 196 7.93 -20.62 12.34
N GLY A 197 9.12 -20.12 11.97
CA GLY A 197 9.49 -19.86 10.57
C GLY A 197 8.97 -18.54 9.99
N VAL A 198 8.17 -17.76 10.70
CA VAL A 198 7.72 -16.44 10.25
C VAL A 198 8.83 -15.41 10.41
N ASP A 199 9.13 -14.66 9.37
CA ASP A 199 10.12 -13.58 9.41
C ASP A 199 9.46 -12.23 9.81
N TRP A 200 9.49 -11.92 11.09
CA TRP A 200 8.91 -10.69 11.64
C TRP A 200 9.57 -9.39 11.14
N ARG A 201 10.75 -9.48 10.51
CA ARG A 201 11.42 -8.32 9.90
C ARG A 201 10.66 -7.77 8.68
N MET A 202 9.70 -8.54 8.16
CA MET A 202 8.76 -8.06 7.13
C MET A 202 7.86 -6.91 7.65
N ILE A 203 7.63 -6.79 8.96
CA ILE A 203 6.80 -5.71 9.53
C ILE A 203 7.42 -4.32 9.28
N PRO A 204 8.67 -4.03 9.70
CA PRO A 204 9.28 -2.75 9.39
C PRO A 204 9.41 -2.50 7.88
N ALA A 205 9.66 -3.52 7.06
CA ALA A 205 9.69 -3.39 5.61
C ALA A 205 8.33 -2.97 5.03
N ALA A 206 7.24 -3.60 5.47
CA ALA A 206 5.88 -3.23 5.06
C ALA A 206 5.48 -1.81 5.52
N LEU A 207 5.91 -1.39 6.71
CA LEU A 207 5.68 -0.01 7.17
C LEU A 207 6.39 1.02 6.29
N LEU A 208 7.61 0.74 5.85
CA LEU A 208 8.31 1.61 4.91
C LEU A 208 7.57 1.72 3.58
N ILE A 209 7.08 0.59 3.05
CA ILE A 209 6.23 0.59 1.85
C ILE A 209 4.97 1.42 2.09
N LEU A 210 4.30 1.28 3.23
CA LEU A 210 3.12 2.09 3.57
C LEU A 210 3.45 3.59 3.55
N PHE A 211 4.62 4.01 4.05
CA PHE A 211 5.04 5.41 4.00
C PHE A 211 5.30 5.88 2.57
N ALA A 212 5.88 5.04 1.72
CA ALA A 212 6.00 5.32 0.28
C ALA A 212 4.61 5.52 -0.36
N LEU A 213 3.63 4.68 -0.01
CA LEU A 213 2.26 4.80 -0.50
C LEU A 213 1.57 6.08 -0.02
N TRP A 214 1.89 6.60 1.17
CA TRP A 214 1.38 7.90 1.62
C TRP A 214 1.92 9.05 0.75
N VAL A 215 3.20 9.01 0.39
CA VAL A 215 3.80 9.99 -0.53
C VAL A 215 3.15 9.91 -1.90
N LEU A 216 2.99 8.69 -2.45
CA LEU A 216 2.30 8.48 -3.74
C LEU A 216 0.85 8.95 -3.72
N ALA A 217 0.12 8.67 -2.62
CA ALA A 217 -1.26 9.11 -2.44
C ALA A 217 -1.37 10.64 -2.42
N ALA A 218 -0.43 11.33 -1.75
CA ALA A 218 -0.40 12.79 -1.72
C ALA A 218 -0.11 13.39 -3.11
N LEU A 219 0.85 12.81 -3.84
CA LEU A 219 1.16 13.20 -5.23
C LEU A 219 -0.04 12.95 -6.17
N ALA A 220 -0.66 11.77 -6.06
CA ALA A 220 -1.82 11.43 -6.87
C ALA A 220 -3.00 12.36 -6.59
N LEU A 221 -3.20 12.74 -5.33
CA LEU A 221 -4.24 13.69 -4.95
C LEU A 221 -3.95 15.09 -5.52
N ALA A 222 -2.67 15.54 -5.47
CA ALA A 222 -2.26 16.80 -6.07
C ALA A 222 -2.52 16.83 -7.59
N CYS A 223 -2.10 15.79 -8.30
CA CYS A 223 -2.36 15.64 -9.74
C CYS A 223 -3.86 15.61 -10.06
N SER A 224 -4.65 14.91 -9.25
CA SER A 224 -6.10 14.75 -9.45
C SER A 224 -6.90 16.03 -9.27
N THR A 225 -6.30 17.09 -8.70
CA THR A 225 -6.94 18.41 -8.64
C THR A 225 -7.10 19.04 -10.02
N ARG A 226 -6.23 18.70 -10.98
CA ARG A 226 -6.19 19.30 -12.34
C ARG A 226 -6.32 18.27 -13.45
N LEU A 227 -5.87 17.04 -13.23
CA LEU A 227 -5.77 15.97 -14.21
C LEU A 227 -6.86 14.91 -13.99
N ASP A 228 -7.26 14.28 -15.08
CA ASP A 228 -8.10 13.10 -15.05
C ASP A 228 -7.32 11.84 -14.64
N MET A 229 -8.02 10.72 -14.50
CA MET A 229 -7.47 9.46 -14.01
C MET A 229 -6.25 8.96 -14.81
N ILE A 230 -6.35 8.92 -16.15
CA ILE A 230 -5.27 8.40 -17.01
C ILE A 230 -4.01 9.29 -16.96
N PRO A 231 -4.10 10.63 -17.16
CA PRO A 231 -2.94 11.50 -17.00
C PRO A 231 -2.34 11.47 -15.59
N THR A 232 -3.18 11.38 -14.54
CA THR A 232 -2.69 11.26 -13.16
C THR A 232 -1.88 9.98 -12.97
N LEU A 233 -2.37 8.84 -13.49
CA LEU A 233 -1.63 7.58 -13.45
C LEU A 233 -0.28 7.70 -14.17
N ALA A 234 -0.26 8.28 -15.38
CA ALA A 234 0.96 8.47 -16.16
C ALA A 234 1.99 9.34 -15.41
N VAL A 235 1.55 10.47 -14.85
CA VAL A 235 2.42 11.38 -14.10
C VAL A 235 2.95 10.72 -12.82
N CYS A 236 2.10 10.08 -12.03
CA CYS A 236 2.53 9.38 -10.81
C CYS A 236 3.49 8.22 -11.11
N THR A 237 3.24 7.47 -12.19
CA THR A 237 4.15 6.40 -12.64
C THR A 237 5.50 6.99 -13.09
N ALA A 238 5.49 8.11 -13.80
CA ALA A 238 6.73 8.80 -14.19
C ALA A 238 7.51 9.28 -12.95
N PHE A 239 6.85 9.90 -11.96
CA PHE A 239 7.48 10.28 -10.68
C PHE A 239 8.05 9.06 -9.94
N PHE A 240 7.32 7.94 -9.97
CA PHE A 240 7.79 6.71 -9.35
C PHE A 240 9.05 6.18 -10.06
N LEU A 241 9.04 6.05 -11.39
CA LEU A 241 10.19 5.56 -12.15
C LEU A 241 11.40 6.50 -12.04
N LEU A 242 11.19 7.81 -12.14
CA LEU A 242 12.27 8.79 -12.00
C LEU A 242 12.86 8.77 -10.58
N GLY A 243 12.03 8.62 -9.56
CA GLY A 243 12.51 8.55 -8.19
C GLY A 243 13.25 7.26 -7.86
N LEU A 244 12.97 6.13 -8.55
CA LEU A 244 13.77 4.91 -8.43
C LEU A 244 15.20 5.09 -8.97
N VAL A 245 15.38 5.93 -9.98
CA VAL A 245 16.66 6.16 -10.66
C VAL A 245 17.33 7.44 -10.16
N SER A 246 16.69 8.18 -9.24
CA SER A 246 17.13 9.50 -8.79
C SER A 246 18.56 9.53 -8.25
N ASP A 247 18.92 8.57 -7.40
CA ASP A 247 20.26 8.43 -6.83
C ASP A 247 21.32 8.20 -7.92
N TYR A 248 21.03 7.29 -8.86
CA TYR A 248 21.96 7.00 -9.96
C TYR A 248 22.17 8.22 -10.85
N ILE A 249 21.09 8.94 -11.20
CA ILE A 249 21.17 10.17 -12.01
C ILE A 249 21.99 11.22 -11.27
N TYR A 250 21.73 11.43 -9.98
CA TYR A 250 22.42 12.42 -9.16
C TYR A 250 23.93 12.15 -9.10
N PHE A 251 24.33 10.91 -8.77
CA PHE A 251 25.73 10.52 -8.68
C PHE A 251 26.46 10.56 -10.05
N LYS A 252 25.78 10.18 -11.15
CA LYS A 252 26.34 10.24 -12.51
C LYS A 252 26.56 11.67 -12.99
N LEU A 253 25.69 12.60 -12.61
CA LEU A 253 25.82 14.03 -12.96
C LEU A 253 26.85 14.78 -12.09
N GLY A 254 27.65 14.04 -11.31
CA GLY A 254 28.70 14.61 -10.47
C GLY A 254 28.19 15.29 -9.21
N GLY A 255 27.00 14.92 -8.77
CA GLY A 255 26.39 15.40 -7.52
C GLY A 255 27.14 14.87 -6.32
N ARG A 256 28.23 15.55 -5.95
CA ARG A 256 28.68 15.58 -4.56
C ARG A 256 27.87 16.64 -3.86
N LEU A 257 27.49 16.39 -2.60
CA LEU A 257 26.67 17.30 -1.79
C LEU A 257 27.15 18.77 -1.80
N ASP A 258 28.43 19.02 -2.11
CA ASP A 258 29.06 20.36 -2.10
C ASP A 258 29.50 20.90 -3.49
N SER A 259 29.39 20.15 -4.59
CA SER A 259 30.01 20.57 -5.87
C SER A 259 29.23 20.18 -7.14
N GLY A 260 28.04 19.63 -7.03
CA GLY A 260 27.19 19.29 -8.19
C GLY A 260 26.45 20.48 -8.78
N PRO A 261 25.98 20.42 -10.05
CA PRO A 261 25.20 21.48 -10.65
C PRO A 261 23.91 21.70 -9.86
N TRP A 262 23.57 22.93 -9.58
CA TRP A 262 22.42 23.35 -8.75
C TRP A 262 21.10 22.73 -9.22
N TRP A 263 20.89 22.56 -10.51
CA TRP A 263 19.67 21.97 -11.07
C TRP A 263 19.55 20.47 -10.76
N ALA A 264 20.67 19.72 -10.68
CA ALA A 264 20.65 18.31 -10.31
C ALA A 264 20.26 18.14 -8.83
N SER A 265 20.75 19.02 -7.96
CA SER A 265 20.36 19.04 -6.53
C SER A 265 18.88 19.39 -6.37
N THR A 266 18.37 20.36 -7.14
CA THR A 266 16.96 20.74 -7.12
C THR A 266 16.07 19.59 -7.60
N LEU A 267 16.44 18.92 -8.70
CA LEU A 267 15.72 17.77 -9.22
C LEU A 267 15.70 16.62 -8.22
N TYR A 268 16.84 16.32 -7.61
CA TYR A 268 16.96 15.27 -6.59
C TYR A 268 16.11 15.57 -5.35
N THR A 269 16.01 16.83 -4.94
CA THR A 269 15.16 17.22 -3.82
C THR A 269 13.68 17.20 -4.18
N ALA A 270 13.34 17.51 -5.44
CA ALA A 270 11.96 17.55 -5.92
C ALA A 270 11.37 16.15 -6.20
N LEU A 271 12.21 15.16 -6.48
CA LEU A 271 11.79 13.78 -6.70
C LEU A 271 11.85 12.99 -5.38
N PRO A 272 10.80 12.22 -5.02
CA PRO A 272 10.88 11.37 -3.84
C PRO A 272 11.89 10.25 -4.05
N ASN A 273 12.80 10.07 -3.10
CA ASN A 273 13.73 8.95 -3.12
C ASN A 273 13.04 7.68 -2.60
N TRP A 274 12.66 6.79 -3.50
CA TRP A 274 11.97 5.55 -3.13
C TRP A 274 12.89 4.51 -2.50
N GLN A 275 14.21 4.62 -2.68
CA GLN A 275 15.17 3.69 -2.09
C GLN A 275 15.18 3.77 -0.56
N LEU A 276 14.81 4.93 0.02
CA LEU A 276 14.64 5.08 1.46
C LEU A 276 13.54 4.16 2.05
N PHE A 277 12.59 3.74 1.23
CA PHE A 277 11.49 2.88 1.64
C PHE A 277 11.69 1.41 1.28
N TRP A 278 12.83 1.07 0.64
CA TRP A 278 13.13 -0.29 0.22
C TRP A 278 14.13 -0.93 1.19
N LEU A 279 13.66 -1.88 1.99
CA LEU A 279 14.48 -2.56 3.00
C LEU A 279 14.79 -4.02 2.63
N ALA A 280 14.47 -4.45 1.41
CA ALA A 280 14.64 -5.83 0.97
C ALA A 280 16.09 -6.32 1.11
N ASP A 281 17.07 -5.49 0.72
CA ASP A 281 18.51 -5.82 0.80
C ASP A 281 18.97 -6.09 2.23
N VAL A 282 18.35 -5.43 3.21
CA VAL A 282 18.68 -5.63 4.63
C VAL A 282 18.10 -6.95 5.17
N LEU A 283 16.98 -7.40 4.63
CA LEU A 283 16.42 -8.72 4.96
C LEU A 283 17.33 -9.86 4.53
N GLU A 284 18.22 -9.62 3.56
CA GLU A 284 19.18 -10.61 3.05
C GLU A 284 20.34 -10.87 4.02
N THR A 285 20.73 -9.89 4.86
CA THR A 285 21.94 -9.97 5.67
C THR A 285 21.89 -10.97 6.83
N GLY A 286 20.77 -11.68 7.03
CA GLY A 286 20.62 -12.74 8.04
C GLY A 286 20.65 -12.28 9.50
N LYS A 287 20.94 -11.01 9.76
CA LYS A 287 20.94 -10.44 11.12
C LYS A 287 19.51 -10.19 11.60
N ASN A 288 19.15 -10.74 12.75
CA ASN A 288 17.85 -10.50 13.39
C ASN A 288 17.79 -9.11 14.03
N VAL A 289 17.99 -8.05 13.24
CA VAL A 289 17.95 -6.67 13.72
C VAL A 289 16.68 -5.98 13.18
N PHE A 290 15.91 -5.42 14.08
CA PHE A 290 14.77 -4.57 13.75
C PHE A 290 15.23 -3.12 13.66
N TYR A 291 15.08 -2.53 12.48
CA TYR A 291 15.57 -1.17 12.18
C TYR A 291 14.54 -0.09 12.54
N TRP A 292 13.98 -0.12 13.75
CA TRP A 292 12.93 0.83 14.19
C TRP A 292 13.37 2.30 14.14
N GLY A 293 14.64 2.57 14.45
CA GLY A 293 15.18 3.93 14.32
C GLY A 293 15.19 4.43 12.88
N TYR A 294 15.43 3.54 11.91
CA TYR A 294 15.35 3.86 10.49
C TYR A 294 13.89 4.10 10.06
N VAL A 295 12.96 3.26 10.50
CA VAL A 295 11.52 3.44 10.24
C VAL A 295 11.03 4.80 10.75
N GLY A 296 11.49 5.24 11.94
CA GLY A 296 11.17 6.56 12.46
C GLY A 296 11.68 7.71 11.58
N LYS A 297 12.92 7.61 11.07
CA LYS A 297 13.48 8.61 10.13
C LYS A 297 12.71 8.63 8.81
N ALA A 298 12.38 7.46 8.26
CA ALA A 298 11.59 7.34 7.04
C ALA A 298 10.16 7.92 7.21
N LEU A 299 9.55 7.76 8.39
CA LEU A 299 8.26 8.38 8.71
C LEU A 299 8.34 9.91 8.66
N VAL A 300 9.39 10.50 9.24
CA VAL A 300 9.59 11.97 9.19
C VAL A 300 9.76 12.45 7.75
N TYR A 301 10.57 11.76 6.96
CA TYR A 301 10.75 12.07 5.54
C TYR A 301 9.42 11.95 4.76
N ALA A 302 8.70 10.85 4.92
CA ALA A 302 7.42 10.64 4.24
C ALA A 302 6.38 11.69 4.61
N SER A 303 6.29 12.02 5.91
CA SER A 303 5.36 13.04 6.41
C SER A 303 5.69 14.43 5.86
N GLY A 304 6.97 14.79 5.82
CA GLY A 304 7.42 16.06 5.24
C GLY A 304 7.10 16.15 3.75
N TYR A 305 7.43 15.09 3.00
CA TYR A 305 7.18 15.06 1.55
C TYR A 305 5.68 15.04 1.22
N ALA A 306 4.91 14.20 1.91
CA ALA A 306 3.45 14.16 1.74
C ALA A 306 2.81 15.51 2.14
N GLY A 307 3.30 16.15 3.20
CA GLY A 307 2.85 17.48 3.60
C GLY A 307 3.13 18.54 2.54
N ALA A 308 4.32 18.54 1.94
CA ALA A 308 4.66 19.45 0.84
C ALA A 308 3.76 19.19 -0.40
N ALA A 309 3.57 17.93 -0.80
CA ALA A 309 2.70 17.57 -1.91
C ALA A 309 1.23 17.98 -1.65
N LEU A 310 0.74 17.81 -0.42
CA LEU A 310 -0.59 18.26 -0.03
C LEU A 310 -0.74 19.78 -0.01
N ALA A 311 0.31 20.52 0.40
CA ALA A 311 0.30 21.98 0.32
C ALA A 311 0.15 22.45 -1.13
N VAL A 312 0.91 21.86 -2.06
CA VAL A 312 0.76 22.11 -3.50
C VAL A 312 -0.65 21.75 -3.98
N ALA A 313 -1.19 20.58 -3.52
CA ALA A 313 -2.53 20.17 -3.86
C ALA A 313 -3.60 21.17 -3.41
N VAL A 314 -3.47 21.73 -2.22
CA VAL A 314 -4.39 22.77 -1.68
C VAL A 314 -4.30 24.04 -2.54
N MET A 315 -3.10 24.53 -2.85
CA MET A 315 -2.90 25.69 -3.70
C MET A 315 -3.56 25.50 -5.08
N MET A 316 -3.28 24.38 -5.74
CA MET A 316 -3.86 24.06 -7.05
C MET A 316 -5.39 23.94 -6.99
N PHE A 317 -5.95 23.47 -5.87
CA PHE A 317 -7.39 23.32 -5.69
C PHE A 317 -8.07 24.65 -5.35
N GLU A 318 -7.40 25.56 -4.63
CA GLU A 318 -7.92 26.90 -4.32
C GLU A 318 -8.04 27.77 -5.58
N GLU A 319 -7.09 27.68 -6.49
CA GLU A 319 -7.08 28.40 -7.76
C GLU A 319 -8.07 27.85 -8.80
N ARG A 320 -8.66 26.68 -8.55
CA ARG A 320 -9.60 26.09 -9.50
C ARG A 320 -10.99 26.70 -9.34
N GLU A 321 -11.50 27.28 -10.43
CA GLU A 321 -12.92 27.63 -10.54
C GLU A 321 -13.72 26.35 -10.66
N LEU A 322 -14.58 26.12 -9.70
CA LEU A 322 -15.52 25.00 -9.69
C LEU A 322 -16.82 25.51 -10.34
N SER A 323 -16.93 25.36 -11.64
CA SER A 323 -18.13 25.68 -12.42
C SER A 323 -18.95 24.42 -12.72
#